data_8aa16b530cf360d7c06b2edfcc77c50e
#
_entry.id   8aa16b530cf360d7c06b2edfcc77c50e
#
_cell.length_a   1.000
_cell.length_b   1.000
_cell.length_c   1.000
_cell.angle_alpha   90.00
_cell.angle_beta   90.00
_cell.angle_gamma   90.00
#
_symmetry.space_group_name_H-M   'P 1'
#
loop_
_entity.id
_entity.type
_entity.pdbx_description
1 polymer ?
#
loop_
_entity_poly.entity_id
_entity_poly.type
_entity_poly.pdbx_seq_one_letter_code
_entity_poly.pdbx_strand_id
1 'polypeptide(L)'
;MFTGDADNVWVSVNRFFGEMIPTFDMARKVTLTVDLAKVIEDFKDIIAIAPEGPELLIPKDRLTDSEILQFYLLAAYVSFRLGKRLTDAMTKEELQAKLGKSMKITATRLGELVKQSIVTKTEDGSFRIATIGVKKLQEDLKAIKTEIW
;
A
#
# COMPACT_ATOMS: atom_id res chain seq x y z
N MET A 1 1.90 -31.26 10.12
CA MET A 1 3.02 -31.45 9.20
C MET A 1 2.95 -32.81 8.52
N PHE A 2 3.26 -32.91 7.27
CA PHE A 2 3.29 -34.18 6.56
C PHE A 2 4.53 -34.98 6.97
N THR A 3 4.31 -36.25 7.26
CA THR A 3 5.38 -37.19 7.59
C THR A 3 5.45 -38.24 6.49
N GLY A 4 6.63 -38.73 6.18
CA GLY A 4 6.87 -39.68 5.13
C GLY A 4 7.89 -39.16 4.16
N ASP A 5 8.04 -39.84 3.02
CA ASP A 5 8.97 -39.40 2.00
C ASP A 5 8.39 -38.20 1.21
N ALA A 6 9.24 -37.57 0.39
CA ALA A 6 8.85 -36.39 -0.38
C ALA A 6 7.70 -36.66 -1.37
N ASP A 7 7.63 -37.86 -1.93
CA ASP A 7 6.58 -38.23 -2.87
C ASP A 7 5.23 -38.34 -2.18
N ASN A 8 5.17 -38.92 -0.99
CA ASN A 8 3.93 -39.00 -0.20
C ASN A 8 3.45 -37.63 0.24
N VAL A 9 4.36 -36.76 0.66
CA VAL A 9 4.03 -35.38 1.01
C VAL A 9 3.45 -34.66 -0.19
N TRP A 10 4.07 -34.77 -1.34
CA TRP A 10 3.62 -34.13 -2.57
C TRP A 10 2.23 -34.60 -3.03
N VAL A 11 1.99 -35.90 -3.00
CA VAL A 11 0.69 -36.48 -3.36
C VAL A 11 -0.40 -35.98 -2.40
N SER A 12 -0.11 -35.92 -1.10
CA SER A 12 -1.06 -35.42 -0.10
C SER A 12 -1.39 -33.95 -0.32
N VAL A 13 -0.40 -33.12 -0.64
CA VAL A 13 -0.60 -31.70 -0.93
C VAL A 13 -1.44 -31.53 -2.19
N ASN A 14 -1.13 -32.25 -3.27
CA ASN A 14 -1.88 -32.17 -4.52
C ASN A 14 -3.34 -32.58 -4.33
N ARG A 15 -3.61 -33.64 -3.58
CA ARG A 15 -4.98 -34.08 -3.29
C ARG A 15 -5.74 -32.99 -2.52
N PHE A 16 -5.09 -32.41 -1.51
CA PHE A 16 -5.67 -31.35 -0.70
C PHE A 16 -6.07 -30.14 -1.58
N PHE A 17 -5.15 -29.68 -2.41
CA PHE A 17 -5.42 -28.54 -3.31
C PHE A 17 -6.45 -28.89 -4.38
N GLY A 18 -6.45 -30.12 -4.88
CA GLY A 18 -7.43 -30.57 -5.86
C GLY A 18 -8.86 -30.50 -5.32
N GLU A 19 -9.05 -30.83 -4.04
CA GLU A 19 -10.34 -30.74 -3.37
C GLU A 19 -10.70 -29.31 -2.99
N MET A 20 -9.69 -28.47 -2.72
CA MET A 20 -9.87 -27.11 -2.21
C MET A 20 -9.93 -26.06 -3.32
N ILE A 21 -9.54 -26.37 -4.55
CA ILE A 21 -9.46 -25.39 -5.64
C ILE A 21 -10.72 -24.55 -5.81
N PRO A 22 -11.94 -25.10 -5.86
CA PRO A 22 -13.14 -24.28 -6.04
C PRO A 22 -13.32 -23.27 -4.91
N THR A 23 -13.13 -23.69 -3.66
CA THR A 23 -13.24 -22.81 -2.48
C THR A 23 -12.12 -21.78 -2.49
N PHE A 24 -10.90 -22.17 -2.86
CA PHE A 24 -9.75 -21.28 -2.93
C PHE A 24 -9.97 -20.17 -3.97
N ASP A 25 -10.49 -20.52 -5.16
CA ASP A 25 -10.80 -19.54 -6.19
C ASP A 25 -11.88 -18.56 -5.75
N MET A 26 -12.90 -19.03 -5.05
CA MET A 26 -13.92 -18.16 -4.48
C MET A 26 -13.32 -17.20 -3.45
N ALA A 27 -12.46 -17.69 -2.56
CA ALA A 27 -11.78 -16.87 -1.59
C ALA A 27 -10.89 -15.81 -2.26
N ARG A 28 -10.18 -16.18 -3.31
CA ARG A 28 -9.35 -15.22 -4.07
C ARG A 28 -10.17 -14.09 -4.69
N LYS A 29 -11.37 -14.39 -5.19
CA LYS A 29 -12.24 -13.39 -5.80
C LYS A 29 -12.71 -12.33 -4.79
N VAL A 30 -12.88 -12.71 -3.52
CA VAL A 30 -13.33 -11.78 -2.48
C VAL A 30 -12.18 -11.25 -1.62
N THR A 31 -10.99 -11.84 -1.71
CA THR A 31 -9.84 -11.39 -0.94
C THR A 31 -9.13 -10.25 -1.67
N LEU A 32 -9.03 -9.12 -0.99
CA LEU A 32 -8.33 -7.97 -1.52
C LEU A 32 -6.82 -8.15 -1.30
N THR A 33 -6.06 -8.20 -2.39
CA THR A 33 -4.60 -8.32 -2.34
C THR A 33 -3.96 -7.25 -3.19
N VAL A 34 -2.69 -6.93 -2.88
CA VAL A 34 -1.91 -5.95 -3.65
C VAL A 34 -0.96 -6.69 -4.58
N ASP A 35 -1.08 -6.41 -5.88
CA ASP A 35 -0.11 -6.85 -6.87
C ASP A 35 1.00 -5.79 -6.92
N LEU A 36 2.13 -6.06 -6.28
CA LEU A 36 3.22 -5.12 -6.14
C LEU A 36 3.78 -4.67 -7.50
N ALA A 37 3.96 -5.60 -8.43
CA ALA A 37 4.50 -5.27 -9.76
C ALA A 37 3.59 -4.28 -10.49
N LYS A 38 2.28 -4.48 -10.39
CA LYS A 38 1.30 -3.57 -11.00
C LYS A 38 1.30 -2.20 -10.33
N VAL A 39 1.40 -2.16 -9.01
CA VAL A 39 1.49 -0.90 -8.26
C VAL A 39 2.73 -0.11 -8.71
N ILE A 40 3.87 -0.76 -8.79
CA ILE A 40 5.11 -0.11 -9.23
C ILE A 40 4.95 0.44 -10.65
N GLU A 41 4.39 -0.35 -11.56
CA GLU A 41 4.17 0.09 -12.94
C GLU A 41 3.19 1.26 -13.01
N ASP A 42 2.10 1.21 -12.26
CA ASP A 42 1.08 2.25 -12.26
C ASP A 42 1.60 3.59 -11.72
N PHE A 43 2.47 3.56 -10.71
CA PHE A 43 2.88 4.76 -9.99
C PHE A 43 4.32 5.19 -10.22
N LYS A 44 5.03 4.57 -11.15
CA LYS A 44 6.46 4.84 -11.41
C LYS A 44 6.76 6.30 -11.79
N ASP A 45 5.78 7.02 -12.34
CA ASP A 45 5.93 8.41 -12.72
C ASP A 45 5.52 9.39 -11.62
N ILE A 46 5.01 8.88 -10.52
CA ILE A 46 4.45 9.68 -9.42
C ILE A 46 5.30 9.59 -8.17
N ILE A 47 5.72 8.38 -7.81
CA ILE A 47 6.52 8.13 -6.60
C ILE A 47 7.89 7.59 -6.95
N ALA A 48 8.84 7.85 -6.06
CA ALA A 48 10.19 7.30 -6.16
C ALA A 48 10.66 6.85 -4.79
N ILE A 49 11.61 5.95 -4.79
CA ILE A 49 12.25 5.47 -3.58
C ILE A 49 13.71 5.91 -3.65
N ALA A 50 14.03 6.95 -2.87
CA ALA A 50 15.38 7.46 -2.77
C ALA A 50 16.09 6.82 -1.56
N PRO A 51 17.43 6.87 -1.50
CA PRO A 51 18.16 6.42 -0.31
C PRO A 51 17.70 7.11 0.98
N GLU A 52 17.25 8.36 0.88
CA GLU A 52 16.76 9.15 2.00
C GLU A 52 15.32 8.77 2.40
N GLY A 53 14.59 8.05 1.57
CA GLY A 53 13.23 7.63 1.84
C GLY A 53 12.28 7.86 0.67
N PRO A 54 10.96 7.73 0.94
CA PRO A 54 9.94 7.95 -0.09
C PRO A 54 9.93 9.39 -0.60
N GLU A 55 9.79 9.56 -1.91
CA GLU A 55 9.74 10.87 -2.56
C GLU A 55 8.62 10.94 -3.59
N LEU A 56 8.16 12.17 -3.86
CA LEU A 56 7.21 12.46 -4.94
C LEU A 56 7.96 13.02 -6.13
N LEU A 57 7.59 12.56 -7.32
CA LEU A 57 8.13 13.06 -8.59
C LEU A 57 7.30 14.20 -9.16
N ILE A 58 6.15 14.50 -8.56
CA ILE A 58 5.19 15.50 -9.02
C ILE A 58 5.18 16.68 -8.05
N PRO A 59 5.08 17.92 -8.55
CA PRO A 59 4.97 19.09 -7.68
C PRO A 59 3.74 19.00 -6.77
N LYS A 60 3.95 19.29 -5.49
CA LYS A 60 2.89 19.20 -4.48
C LYS A 60 1.72 20.13 -4.74
N ASP A 61 1.95 21.27 -5.40
CA ASP A 61 0.91 22.23 -5.71
C ASP A 61 -0.15 21.72 -6.69
N ARG A 62 0.14 20.60 -7.34
CA ARG A 62 -0.81 19.95 -8.26
C ARG A 62 -1.62 18.84 -7.60
N LEU A 63 -1.41 18.62 -6.31
CA LEU A 63 -2.05 17.55 -5.54
C LEU A 63 -2.76 18.13 -4.33
N THR A 64 -3.83 17.46 -3.90
CA THR A 64 -4.47 17.77 -2.64
C THR A 64 -3.62 17.25 -1.47
N ASP A 65 -3.85 17.77 -0.27
CA ASP A 65 -3.15 17.30 0.92
C ASP A 65 -3.35 15.80 1.15
N SER A 66 -4.58 15.33 0.95
CA SER A 66 -4.90 13.89 1.08
C SER A 66 -4.14 13.05 0.07
N GLU A 67 -4.05 13.51 -1.17
CA GLU A 67 -3.31 12.81 -2.22
C GLU A 67 -1.82 12.73 -1.87
N ILE A 68 -1.24 13.84 -1.43
CA ILE A 68 0.18 13.87 -1.03
C ILE A 68 0.45 12.84 0.07
N LEU A 69 -0.38 12.81 1.11
CA LEU A 69 -0.21 11.87 2.21
C LEU A 69 -0.35 10.42 1.74
N GLN A 70 -1.33 10.14 0.90
CA GLN A 70 -1.53 8.79 0.35
C GLN A 70 -0.34 8.34 -0.50
N PHE A 71 0.20 9.21 -1.34
CA PHE A 71 1.35 8.86 -2.19
C PHE A 71 2.61 8.61 -1.38
N TYR A 72 2.87 9.38 -0.33
CA TYR A 72 4.01 9.10 0.55
C TYR A 72 3.85 7.77 1.28
N LEU A 73 2.64 7.48 1.77
CA LEU A 73 2.37 6.20 2.43
C LEU A 73 2.45 5.03 1.45
N LEU A 74 2.00 5.23 0.21
CA LEU A 74 2.16 4.21 -0.84
C LEU A 74 3.64 3.96 -1.12
N ALA A 75 4.44 5.01 -1.24
CA ALA A 75 5.88 4.89 -1.47
C ALA A 75 6.58 4.19 -0.32
N ALA A 76 6.18 4.46 0.93
CA ALA A 76 6.69 3.75 2.10
C ALA A 76 6.33 2.27 2.05
N TYR A 77 5.11 1.95 1.64
CA TYR A 77 4.66 0.57 1.47
C TYR A 77 5.50 -0.17 0.41
N VAL A 78 5.69 0.45 -0.75
CA VAL A 78 6.51 -0.14 -1.82
C VAL A 78 7.95 -0.33 -1.36
N SER A 79 8.53 0.68 -0.67
CA SER A 79 9.88 0.59 -0.12
C SER A 79 10.03 -0.59 0.83
N PHE A 80 9.05 -0.78 1.70
CA PHE A 80 9.01 -1.89 2.64
C PHE A 80 8.96 -3.24 1.90
N ARG A 81 8.07 -3.36 0.92
CA ARG A 81 7.90 -4.59 0.14
C ARG A 81 9.16 -4.93 -0.67
N LEU A 82 9.93 -3.94 -1.09
CA LEU A 82 11.18 -4.14 -1.80
C LEU A 82 12.38 -4.34 -0.87
N GLY A 83 12.16 -4.39 0.43
CA GLY A 83 13.23 -4.58 1.41
C GLY A 83 14.12 -3.37 1.62
N LYS A 84 13.72 -2.19 1.17
CA LYS A 84 14.49 -0.95 1.29
C LYS A 84 14.12 -0.11 2.51
N ARG A 85 13.10 -0.53 3.25
CA ARG A 85 12.61 0.14 4.44
C ARG A 85 12.16 -0.93 5.44
N LEU A 86 12.36 -0.68 6.74
CA LEU A 86 12.04 -1.65 7.79
C LEU A 86 10.56 -1.71 8.13
N THR A 87 9.78 -0.71 7.73
CA THR A 87 8.34 -0.65 8.01
C THR A 87 7.63 0.05 6.85
N ASP A 88 6.35 -0.29 6.67
CA ASP A 88 5.47 0.41 5.73
C ASP A 88 4.81 1.64 6.37
N ALA A 89 4.99 1.84 7.68
CA ALA A 89 4.38 2.94 8.41
C ALA A 89 5.28 4.18 8.41
N MET A 90 4.63 5.34 8.49
CA MET A 90 5.30 6.63 8.68
C MET A 90 4.71 7.32 9.89
N THR A 91 5.57 8.01 10.67
CA THR A 91 5.10 8.78 11.81
C THR A 91 4.36 10.04 11.37
N LYS A 92 3.56 10.59 12.26
CA LYS A 92 2.86 11.85 11.99
C LYS A 92 3.86 12.96 11.67
N GLU A 93 4.98 12.98 12.36
CA GLU A 93 6.04 13.97 12.19
C GLU A 93 6.70 13.85 10.82
N GLU A 94 7.00 12.62 10.37
CA GLU A 94 7.53 12.39 9.03
C GLU A 94 6.54 12.86 7.97
N LEU A 95 5.26 12.54 8.14
CA LEU A 95 4.21 12.92 7.20
C LEU A 95 4.00 14.43 7.19
N GLN A 96 4.07 15.07 8.35
CA GLN A 96 3.98 16.54 8.44
C GLN A 96 5.13 17.20 7.66
N ALA A 97 6.36 16.69 7.85
CA ALA A 97 7.52 17.22 7.15
C ALA A 97 7.38 17.09 5.63
N LYS A 98 6.89 15.93 5.18
CA LYS A 98 6.69 15.69 3.75
C LYS A 98 5.55 16.52 3.17
N LEU A 99 4.45 16.69 3.90
CA LEU A 99 3.33 17.51 3.47
C LEU A 99 3.70 19.00 3.46
N GLY A 100 4.53 19.43 4.39
CA GLY A 100 4.97 20.82 4.48
C GLY A 100 3.90 21.76 5.05
N LYS A 101 2.97 21.24 5.84
CA LYS A 101 1.90 22.01 6.47
C LYS A 101 1.90 21.82 7.99
N SER A 102 0.99 22.49 8.71
CA SER A 102 0.93 22.41 10.16
C SER A 102 0.57 21.00 10.64
N MET A 103 0.92 20.71 11.88
CA MET A 103 0.53 19.44 12.51
C MET A 103 -0.99 19.30 12.58
N LYS A 104 -1.71 20.41 12.81
CA LYS A 104 -3.17 20.41 12.87
C LYS A 104 -3.78 19.98 11.53
N ILE A 105 -3.31 20.53 10.42
CA ILE A 105 -3.78 20.16 9.08
C ILE A 105 -3.43 18.70 8.80
N THR A 106 -2.20 18.31 9.08
CA THR A 106 -1.73 16.95 8.88
C THR A 106 -2.59 15.93 9.65
N ALA A 107 -2.83 16.20 10.93
CA ALA A 107 -3.64 15.33 11.78
C ALA A 107 -5.09 15.26 11.28
N THR A 108 -5.66 16.36 10.85
CA THR A 108 -7.03 16.40 10.31
C THR A 108 -7.15 15.53 9.06
N ARG A 109 -6.22 15.68 8.11
CA ARG A 109 -6.26 14.90 6.87
C ARG A 109 -6.02 13.41 7.12
N LEU A 110 -5.08 13.08 8.00
CA LEU A 110 -4.86 11.68 8.39
C LEU A 110 -6.08 11.08 9.07
N GLY A 111 -6.74 11.83 9.94
CA GLY A 111 -7.98 11.38 10.59
C GLY A 111 -9.10 11.09 9.59
N GLU A 112 -9.25 11.92 8.57
CA GLU A 112 -10.21 11.70 7.49
C GLU A 112 -9.90 10.42 6.72
N LEU A 113 -8.63 10.19 6.39
CA LEU A 113 -8.18 9.00 5.67
C LEU A 113 -8.39 7.73 6.49
N VAL A 114 -8.19 7.79 7.79
CA VAL A 114 -8.46 6.67 8.70
C VAL A 114 -9.95 6.36 8.73
N LYS A 115 -10.82 7.37 8.80
CA LYS A 115 -12.28 7.19 8.76
C LYS A 115 -12.74 6.55 7.46
N GLN A 116 -12.07 6.85 6.35
CA GLN A 116 -12.38 6.27 5.04
C GLN A 116 -11.76 4.89 4.84
N SER A 117 -11.06 4.37 5.83
CA SER A 117 -10.36 3.07 5.77
C SER A 117 -9.24 3.02 4.72
N ILE A 118 -8.81 4.16 4.23
CA ILE A 118 -7.69 4.25 3.27
C ILE A 118 -6.36 4.09 3.98
N VAL A 119 -6.27 4.61 5.20
CA VAL A 119 -5.07 4.57 6.04
C VAL A 119 -5.42 3.90 7.36
N THR A 120 -4.48 3.13 7.89
CA THR A 120 -4.60 2.48 9.19
C THR A 120 -3.62 3.12 10.16
N LYS A 121 -4.08 3.46 11.36
CA LYS A 121 -3.22 3.92 12.44
C LYS A 121 -2.68 2.71 13.18
N THR A 122 -1.36 2.66 13.37
CA THR A 122 -0.70 1.57 14.09
C THR A 122 -0.76 1.78 15.59
N GLU A 123 -0.40 0.75 16.37
CA GLU A 123 -0.43 0.82 17.84
C GLU A 123 0.49 1.90 18.40
N ASP A 124 1.61 2.18 17.75
CA ASP A 124 2.57 3.19 18.18
C ASP A 124 2.21 4.61 17.69
N GLY A 125 1.06 4.76 17.05
CA GLY A 125 0.60 6.06 16.57
C GLY A 125 1.12 6.46 15.20
N SER A 126 1.79 5.56 14.49
CA SER A 126 2.19 5.77 13.10
C SER A 126 1.03 5.43 12.15
N PHE A 127 1.23 5.67 10.86
CA PHE A 127 0.20 5.45 9.85
C PHE A 127 0.76 4.64 8.70
N ARG A 128 -0.07 3.78 8.14
CA ARG A 128 0.26 3.03 6.93
C ARG A 128 -0.93 2.98 5.99
N ILE A 129 -0.66 2.84 4.70
CA ILE A 129 -1.74 2.70 3.73
C ILE A 129 -2.37 1.32 3.87
N ALA A 130 -3.69 1.27 3.86
CA ALA A 130 -4.42 0.00 3.87
C ALA A 130 -4.48 -0.58 2.46
N THR A 131 -4.71 -1.89 2.36
CA THR A 131 -4.87 -2.55 1.05
C THR A 131 -5.97 -1.90 0.23
N ILE A 132 -7.09 -1.56 0.86
CA ILE A 132 -8.19 -0.87 0.20
C ILE A 132 -7.76 0.52 -0.29
N GLY A 133 -6.88 1.19 0.45
CA GLY A 133 -6.32 2.48 0.05
C GLY A 133 -5.47 2.39 -1.20
N VAL A 134 -4.64 1.36 -1.31
CA VAL A 134 -3.84 1.11 -2.53
C VAL A 134 -4.76 0.89 -3.72
N LYS A 135 -5.79 0.05 -3.56
CA LYS A 135 -6.75 -0.24 -4.64
C LYS A 135 -7.50 1.02 -5.07
N LYS A 136 -7.91 1.84 -4.12
CA LYS A 136 -8.61 3.08 -4.42
C LYS A 136 -7.72 4.05 -5.18
N LEU A 137 -6.46 4.19 -4.80
CA LEU A 137 -5.51 5.01 -5.54
C LEU A 137 -5.33 4.52 -6.97
N GLN A 138 -5.26 3.21 -7.18
CA GLN A 138 -5.17 2.65 -8.53
C GLN A 138 -6.42 2.97 -9.36
N GLU A 139 -7.61 2.91 -8.77
CA GLU A 139 -8.85 3.26 -9.44
C GLU A 139 -8.91 4.74 -9.80
N ASP A 140 -8.46 5.61 -8.88
CA ASP A 140 -8.50 7.06 -9.06
C ASP A 140 -7.34 7.59 -9.91
N LEU A 141 -6.36 6.77 -10.21
CA LEU A 141 -5.09 7.18 -10.83
C LEU A 141 -5.29 7.91 -12.15
N LYS A 142 -6.21 7.44 -12.99
CA LYS A 142 -6.48 8.05 -14.29
C LYS A 142 -6.98 9.50 -14.14
N ALA A 143 -7.90 9.71 -13.21
CA ALA A 143 -8.42 11.05 -12.91
C ALA A 143 -7.32 11.94 -12.33
N ILE A 144 -6.51 11.41 -11.43
CA ILE A 144 -5.39 12.15 -10.84
C ILE A 144 -4.38 12.56 -11.91
N LYS A 145 -4.01 11.65 -12.80
CA LYS A 145 -3.10 11.94 -13.90
C LYS A 145 -3.64 13.02 -14.85
N THR A 146 -4.94 13.01 -15.08
CA THR A 146 -5.58 14.04 -15.91
C THR A 146 -5.47 15.43 -15.27
N GLU A 147 -5.60 15.52 -13.95
CA GLU A 147 -5.45 16.79 -13.23
C GLU A 147 -4.00 17.29 -13.20
N ILE A 148 -3.03 16.37 -13.17
CA ILE A 148 -1.60 16.69 -13.09
C ILE A 148 -1.04 17.09 -14.45
N TRP A 149 -1.39 16.38 -15.47
CA TRP A 149 -0.96 16.55 -16.84
C TRP A 149 -2.14 16.96 -17.71
#